data_58317283742c6ebca2a31006780ef1b4
#
_entry.id   58317283742c6ebca2a31006780ef1b4
#
_cell.length_a   1.000
_cell.length_b   1.000
_cell.length_c   1.000
_cell.angle_alpha   90.00
_cell.angle_beta   90.00
_cell.angle_gamma   90.00
#
_symmetry.space_group_name_H-M   'P 1'
#
loop_
_entity.id
_entity.type
_entity.pdbx_description
1 polymer ?
#
loop_
_entity_poly.entity_id
_entity_poly.type
_entity_poly.pdbx_seq_one_letter_code
_entity_poly.pdbx_strand_id
1 'polypeptide(L)'
;MAQGREHDEPGRPAQPRQVPPLMTATWETATTDADPLAALGAARALVGLLSTWEARLVSEAVAAGATWEVVGGTVGVSRQAAWERFHDDVHEFRRRVKSDLHELRDRHRQEMLEMREAVKSRARARGRRGY
;
A
#
# COMPACT_ATOMS: atom_id res chain seq x y z
N MET A 1 -1.76 35.25 19.09
CA MET A 1 -1.09 33.94 19.09
C MET A 1 -1.26 33.32 17.71
N ALA A 2 -0.23 33.35 16.92
CA ALA A 2 -0.21 32.73 15.60
C ALA A 2 -0.06 31.22 15.79
N GLN A 3 -1.12 30.47 15.60
CA GLN A 3 -1.01 29.03 15.40
C GLN A 3 -0.36 28.83 14.03
N GLY A 4 0.87 28.31 14.04
CA GLY A 4 1.56 27.93 12.84
C GLY A 4 0.72 26.90 12.08
N ARG A 5 0.16 27.33 10.97
CA ARG A 5 -0.23 26.40 9.92
C ARG A 5 1.08 25.80 9.45
N GLU A 6 1.30 24.56 9.78
CA GLU A 6 2.29 23.78 9.08
C GLU A 6 1.94 23.90 7.61
N HIS A 7 2.71 24.71 6.91
CA HIS A 7 2.69 24.71 5.47
C HIS A 7 3.08 23.30 5.05
N ASP A 8 2.12 22.58 4.51
CA ASP A 8 2.37 21.47 3.62
C ASP A 8 3.33 22.00 2.55
N GLU A 9 4.63 21.73 2.74
CA GLU A 9 5.63 22.17 1.78
C GLU A 9 5.37 21.46 0.46
N PRO A 10 4.98 22.19 -0.61
CA PRO A 10 4.89 21.60 -1.93
C PRO A 10 6.31 21.28 -2.41
N GLY A 11 6.74 20.04 -2.26
CA GLY A 11 8.02 19.64 -2.78
C GLY A 11 8.81 18.59 -2.02
N ARG A 12 8.23 17.94 -1.03
CA ARG A 12 8.87 16.73 -0.52
C ARG A 12 8.79 15.67 -1.61
N PRO A 13 9.92 15.26 -2.21
CA PRO A 13 9.85 14.20 -3.21
C PRO A 13 9.20 12.98 -2.58
N ALA A 14 8.11 12.52 -3.18
CA ALA A 14 7.49 11.27 -2.79
C ALA A 14 8.59 10.21 -2.73
N GLN A 15 8.68 9.45 -1.64
CA GLN A 15 9.67 8.39 -1.55
C GLN A 15 9.47 7.44 -2.75
N PRO A 16 10.54 7.11 -3.46
CA PRO A 16 10.42 6.24 -4.62
C PRO A 16 9.82 4.90 -4.18
N ARG A 17 8.85 4.42 -4.95
CA ARG A 17 8.28 3.10 -4.73
C ARG A 17 9.37 2.05 -4.93
N GLN A 18 9.45 1.11 -4.00
CA GLN A 18 10.39 0.01 -4.14
C GLN A 18 9.92 -0.96 -5.22
N VAL A 19 10.83 -1.36 -6.09
CA VAL A 19 10.57 -2.41 -7.06
C VAL A 19 10.40 -3.74 -6.32
N PRO A 20 9.30 -4.47 -6.51
CA PRO A 20 9.14 -5.78 -5.90
C PRO A 20 10.29 -6.72 -6.29
N PRO A 21 10.89 -7.47 -5.35
CA PRO A 21 12.02 -8.36 -5.65
C PRO A 21 11.73 -9.37 -6.75
N LEU A 22 10.50 -9.86 -6.84
CA LEU A 22 10.07 -10.79 -7.90
C LEU A 22 10.14 -10.16 -9.28
N MET A 23 9.84 -8.87 -9.42
CA MET A 23 9.98 -8.16 -10.70
C MET A 23 11.45 -8.06 -11.12
N THR A 24 12.33 -7.74 -10.20
CA THR A 24 13.77 -7.66 -10.46
C THR A 24 14.34 -9.03 -10.88
N ALA A 25 14.01 -10.08 -10.15
CA ALA A 25 14.45 -11.43 -10.47
C ALA A 25 13.93 -11.92 -11.83
N THR A 26 12.66 -11.64 -12.12
CA THR A 26 12.03 -12.02 -13.40
C THR A 26 12.64 -11.24 -14.56
N TRP A 27 12.94 -9.97 -14.38
CA TRP A 27 13.64 -9.14 -15.37
C TRP A 27 15.03 -9.67 -15.65
N GLU A 28 15.80 -10.04 -14.63
CA GLU A 28 17.12 -10.65 -14.81
C GLU A 28 17.04 -11.92 -15.64
N THR A 29 16.13 -12.83 -15.34
CA THR A 29 15.92 -14.04 -16.13
C THR A 29 15.56 -13.72 -17.58
N ALA A 30 14.64 -12.77 -17.79
CA ALA A 30 14.22 -12.37 -19.14
C ALA A 30 15.36 -11.78 -19.98
N THR A 31 16.35 -11.17 -19.35
CA THR A 31 17.44 -10.46 -20.05
C THR A 31 18.75 -11.24 -20.09
N THR A 32 18.97 -12.20 -19.21
CA THR A 32 20.27 -12.90 -19.08
C THR A 32 20.22 -14.40 -19.34
N ASP A 33 19.02 -15.02 -19.37
CA ASP A 33 18.92 -16.45 -19.63
C ASP A 33 19.37 -16.77 -21.07
N ALA A 34 20.26 -17.72 -21.20
CA ALA A 34 20.80 -18.13 -22.52
C ALA A 34 19.79 -18.91 -23.35
N ASP A 35 18.78 -19.52 -22.72
CA ASP A 35 17.69 -20.20 -23.42
C ASP A 35 16.59 -19.17 -23.77
N PRO A 36 16.33 -18.91 -25.08
CA PRO A 36 15.32 -17.96 -25.49
C PRO A 36 13.90 -18.29 -25.00
N LEU A 37 13.56 -19.57 -24.84
CA LEU A 37 12.23 -19.97 -24.34
C LEU A 37 12.09 -19.70 -22.85
N ALA A 38 13.13 -19.94 -22.07
CA ALA A 38 13.14 -19.57 -20.65
C ALA A 38 13.06 -18.04 -20.48
N ALA A 39 13.81 -17.29 -21.26
CA ALA A 39 13.74 -15.83 -21.30
C ALA A 39 12.34 -15.32 -21.69
N LEU A 40 11.72 -15.93 -22.69
CA LEU A 40 10.36 -15.59 -23.11
C LEU A 40 9.32 -15.88 -22.01
N GLY A 41 9.44 -17.02 -21.34
CA GLY A 41 8.58 -17.36 -20.20
C GLY A 41 8.68 -16.33 -19.06
N ALA A 42 9.89 -15.89 -18.75
CA ALA A 42 10.14 -14.83 -17.76
C ALA A 42 9.55 -13.48 -18.21
N ALA A 43 9.72 -13.12 -19.48
CA ALA A 43 9.11 -11.91 -20.04
C ALA A 43 7.59 -11.93 -19.94
N ARG A 44 6.98 -13.07 -20.22
CA ARG A 44 5.53 -13.25 -20.08
C ARG A 44 5.06 -13.12 -18.63
N ALA A 45 5.80 -13.69 -17.69
CA ALA A 45 5.53 -13.55 -16.27
C ALA A 45 5.64 -12.08 -15.82
N LEU A 46 6.62 -11.34 -16.35
CA LEU A 46 6.80 -9.92 -16.06
C LEU A 46 5.61 -9.07 -16.53
N VAL A 47 5.01 -9.40 -17.67
CA VAL A 47 3.77 -8.73 -18.12
C VAL A 47 2.66 -8.87 -17.09
N GLY A 48 2.47 -10.06 -16.51
CA GLY A 48 1.50 -10.30 -15.45
C GLY A 48 1.80 -9.49 -14.18
N LEU A 49 3.07 -9.43 -13.78
CA LEU A 49 3.50 -8.64 -12.62
C LEU A 49 3.28 -7.14 -12.84
N LEU A 50 3.56 -6.64 -14.05
CA LEU A 50 3.30 -5.24 -14.41
C LEU A 50 1.81 -4.92 -14.44
N SER A 51 0.96 -5.83 -14.89
CA SER A 51 -0.50 -5.65 -14.83
C SER A 51 -1.01 -5.50 -13.39
N THR A 52 -0.51 -6.31 -12.49
CA THR A 52 -0.85 -6.21 -11.06
C THR A 52 -0.36 -4.89 -10.46
N TRP A 53 0.85 -4.47 -10.83
CA TRP A 53 1.40 -3.18 -10.40
C TRP A 53 0.59 -2.01 -10.94
N GLU A 54 0.17 -2.04 -12.20
CA GLU A 54 -0.68 -1.04 -12.83
C GLU A 54 -2.02 -0.91 -12.09
N ALA A 55 -2.69 -2.02 -11.79
CA ALA A 55 -3.94 -2.03 -11.04
C ALA A 55 -3.79 -1.41 -9.65
N ARG A 56 -2.67 -1.64 -8.98
CA ARG A 56 -2.35 -1.01 -7.70
C ARG A 56 -2.17 0.49 -7.83
N LEU A 57 -1.46 0.95 -8.83
CA LEU A 57 -1.25 2.39 -9.08
C LEU A 57 -2.58 3.10 -9.42
N VAL A 58 -3.43 2.47 -10.21
CA VAL A 58 -4.78 2.98 -10.49
C VAL A 58 -5.59 3.09 -9.20
N SER A 59 -5.53 2.09 -8.34
CA SER A 59 -6.24 2.09 -7.06
C SER A 59 -5.74 3.21 -6.13
N GLU A 60 -4.43 3.41 -6.07
CA GLU A 60 -3.83 4.53 -5.30
C GLU A 60 -4.24 5.89 -5.88
N ALA A 61 -4.26 6.03 -7.20
CA ALA A 61 -4.67 7.27 -7.88
C ALA A 61 -6.13 7.61 -7.59
N VAL A 62 -7.03 6.63 -7.69
CA VAL A 62 -8.46 6.82 -7.39
C VAL A 62 -8.68 7.15 -5.91
N ALA A 63 -7.94 6.49 -5.01
CA ALA A 63 -7.98 6.80 -3.58
C ALA A 63 -7.49 8.22 -3.28
N ALA A 64 -6.56 8.75 -4.09
CA ALA A 64 -6.07 10.12 -4.00
C ALA A 64 -6.98 11.15 -4.70
N GLY A 65 -8.11 10.74 -5.28
CA GLY A 65 -9.11 11.61 -5.90
C GLY A 65 -9.07 11.70 -7.42
N ALA A 66 -8.25 10.89 -8.10
CA ALA A 66 -8.25 10.85 -9.56
C ALA A 66 -9.61 10.34 -10.11
N THR A 67 -10.08 10.99 -11.16
CA THR A 67 -11.30 10.58 -11.87
C THR A 67 -11.00 9.45 -12.85
N TRP A 68 -12.01 8.71 -13.24
CA TRP A 68 -11.88 7.66 -14.25
C TRP A 68 -11.52 8.21 -15.63
N GLU A 69 -11.90 9.46 -15.92
CA GLU A 69 -11.48 10.14 -17.13
C GLU A 69 -9.96 10.37 -17.16
N VAL A 70 -9.40 10.85 -16.06
CA VAL A 70 -7.94 11.04 -15.91
C VAL A 70 -7.20 9.72 -15.94
N VAL A 71 -7.70 8.71 -15.26
CA VAL A 71 -7.12 7.35 -15.29
C VAL A 71 -7.14 6.81 -16.73
N GLY A 72 -8.28 6.88 -17.42
CA GLY A 72 -8.40 6.45 -18.80
C GLY A 72 -7.42 7.17 -19.73
N GLY A 73 -7.31 8.49 -19.62
CA GLY A 73 -6.35 9.29 -20.39
C GLY A 73 -4.90 8.89 -20.12
N THR A 74 -4.56 8.53 -18.89
CA THR A 74 -3.20 8.11 -18.50
C THR A 74 -2.82 6.76 -19.07
N VAL A 75 -3.75 5.79 -19.05
CA VAL A 75 -3.49 4.44 -19.58
C VAL A 75 -3.85 4.28 -21.06
N GLY A 76 -4.34 5.33 -21.69
CA GLY A 76 -4.64 5.34 -23.14
C GLY A 76 -5.96 4.66 -23.53
N VAL A 77 -6.94 4.66 -22.64
CA VAL A 77 -8.28 4.11 -22.90
C VAL A 77 -9.38 5.11 -22.54
N SER A 78 -10.63 4.83 -22.95
CA SER A 78 -11.77 5.65 -22.57
C SER A 78 -12.05 5.57 -21.07
N ARG A 79 -12.78 6.55 -20.54
CA ARG A 79 -13.31 6.54 -19.17
C ARG A 79 -14.05 5.23 -18.85
N GLN A 80 -14.95 4.82 -19.73
CA GLN A 80 -15.75 3.61 -19.56
C GLN A 80 -14.86 2.35 -19.54
N ALA A 81 -13.91 2.26 -20.46
CA ALA A 81 -12.97 1.14 -20.52
C ALA A 81 -12.06 1.05 -19.28
N ALA A 82 -11.60 2.19 -18.78
CA ALA A 82 -10.83 2.25 -17.55
C ALA A 82 -11.65 1.77 -16.35
N TRP A 83 -12.88 2.22 -16.23
CA TRP A 83 -13.79 1.79 -15.18
C TRP A 83 -14.07 0.29 -15.26
N GLU A 84 -14.42 -0.24 -16.41
CA GLU A 84 -14.68 -1.68 -16.60
C GLU A 84 -13.47 -2.54 -16.25
N ARG A 85 -12.28 -2.08 -16.59
CA ARG A 85 -11.04 -2.83 -16.37
C ARG A 85 -10.59 -2.82 -14.91
N PHE A 86 -10.71 -1.71 -14.21
CA PHE A 86 -10.06 -1.49 -12.91
C PHE A 86 -11.01 -1.36 -11.71
N HIS A 87 -12.32 -1.22 -11.90
CA HIS A 87 -13.22 -0.94 -10.77
C HIS A 87 -13.22 -2.05 -9.70
N ASP A 88 -13.10 -3.31 -10.08
CA ASP A 88 -13.01 -4.43 -9.14
C ASP A 88 -11.70 -4.37 -8.32
N ASP A 89 -10.59 -4.07 -8.97
CA ASP A 89 -9.29 -3.92 -8.33
C ASP A 89 -9.29 -2.75 -7.32
N VAL A 90 -9.88 -1.63 -7.69
CA VAL A 90 -10.03 -0.46 -6.81
C VAL A 90 -10.91 -0.80 -5.61
N HIS A 91 -12.00 -1.51 -5.82
CA HIS A 91 -12.91 -1.93 -4.74
C HIS A 91 -12.22 -2.88 -3.76
N GLU A 92 -11.48 -3.84 -4.27
CA GLU A 92 -10.66 -4.78 -3.47
C GLU A 92 -9.57 -4.05 -2.68
N PHE A 93 -8.87 -3.11 -3.30
CA PHE A 93 -7.86 -2.28 -2.64
C PHE A 93 -8.46 -1.49 -1.47
N ARG A 94 -9.61 -0.85 -1.67
CA ARG A 94 -10.31 -0.12 -0.61
C ARG A 94 -10.72 -1.02 0.55
N ARG A 95 -11.17 -2.23 0.28
CA ARG A 95 -11.51 -3.20 1.32
C ARG A 95 -10.29 -3.61 2.12
N ARG A 96 -9.15 -3.86 1.49
CA ARG A 96 -7.89 -4.19 2.16
C ARG A 96 -7.41 -3.06 3.07
N VAL A 97 -7.37 -1.84 2.56
CA VAL A 97 -6.97 -0.66 3.35
C VAL A 97 -7.88 -0.49 4.57
N LYS A 98 -9.18 -0.66 4.41
CA LYS A 98 -10.15 -0.56 5.52
C LYS A 98 -9.95 -1.69 6.55
N SER A 99 -9.69 -2.90 6.11
CA SER A 99 -9.39 -4.05 6.97
C SER A 99 -8.10 -3.84 7.76
N ASP A 100 -7.03 -3.39 7.09
CA ASP A 100 -5.75 -3.11 7.72
C ASP A 100 -5.85 -2.01 8.78
N LEU A 101 -6.61 -0.95 8.50
CA LEU A 101 -6.89 0.10 9.49
C LEU A 101 -7.67 -0.44 10.69
N HIS A 102 -8.60 -1.33 10.47
CA HIS A 102 -9.38 -1.96 11.54
C HIS A 102 -8.49 -2.82 12.44
N GLU A 103 -7.64 -3.64 11.84
CA GLU A 103 -6.66 -4.45 12.57
C GLU A 103 -5.66 -3.60 13.36
N LEU A 104 -5.18 -2.50 12.78
CA LEU A 104 -4.30 -1.56 13.48
C LEU A 104 -4.99 -0.92 14.68
N ARG A 105 -6.24 -0.52 14.55
CA ARG A 105 -7.03 0.02 15.67
C ARG A 105 -7.25 -0.99 16.78
N ASP A 106 -7.55 -2.22 16.43
CA ASP A 106 -7.75 -3.29 17.40
C ASP A 106 -6.45 -3.64 18.13
N ARG A 107 -5.36 -3.72 17.41
CA ARG A 107 -4.01 -3.93 17.98
C ARG A 107 -3.65 -2.79 18.94
N HIS A 108 -3.84 -1.56 18.53
CA HIS A 108 -3.57 -0.39 19.37
C HIS A 108 -4.43 -0.40 20.65
N ARG A 109 -5.71 -0.73 20.52
CA ARG A 109 -6.62 -0.88 21.67
C ARG A 109 -6.12 -1.95 22.63
N GLN A 110 -5.71 -3.08 22.12
CA GLN A 110 -5.17 -4.18 22.91
C GLN A 110 -3.90 -3.78 23.66
N GLU A 111 -2.97 -3.14 23.00
CA GLU A 111 -1.74 -2.61 23.60
C GLU A 111 -2.03 -1.60 24.73
N MET A 112 -3.00 -0.73 24.52
CA MET A 112 -3.42 0.24 25.55
C MET A 112 -4.05 -0.43 26.77
N LEU A 113 -4.83 -1.50 26.57
CA LEU A 113 -5.40 -2.28 27.69
C LEU A 113 -4.32 -3.00 28.47
N GLU A 114 -3.36 -3.63 27.80
CA GLU A 114 -2.22 -4.30 28.42
C GLU A 114 -1.37 -3.33 29.21
N MET A 115 -1.12 -2.15 28.67
CA MET A 115 -0.38 -1.09 29.35
C MET A 115 -1.09 -0.61 30.63
N ARG A 116 -2.42 -0.43 30.56
CA ARG A 116 -3.24 -0.08 31.74
C ARG A 116 -3.16 -1.14 32.82
N GLU A 117 -3.27 -2.41 32.45
CA GLU A 117 -3.15 -3.52 33.41
C GLU A 117 -1.76 -3.60 34.04
N ALA A 118 -0.71 -3.38 33.25
CA ALA A 118 0.67 -3.32 33.75
C ALA A 118 0.87 -2.19 34.77
N VAL A 119 0.31 -1.02 34.51
CA VAL A 119 0.35 0.14 35.42
C VAL A 119 -0.39 -0.19 36.74
N LYS A 120 -1.59 -0.76 36.66
CA LYS A 120 -2.38 -1.17 37.83
C LYS A 120 -1.65 -2.21 38.66
N SER A 121 -1.03 -3.21 38.02
CA SER A 121 -0.27 -4.25 38.69
C SER A 121 0.95 -3.69 39.44
N ARG A 122 1.65 -2.73 38.83
CA ARG A 122 2.77 -2.04 39.48
C ARG A 122 2.31 -1.19 40.67
N ALA A 123 1.20 -0.48 40.55
CA ALA A 123 0.63 0.30 41.65
C ALA A 123 0.22 -0.59 42.83
N ARG A 124 -0.40 -1.74 42.56
CA ARG A 124 -0.74 -2.74 43.60
C ARG A 124 0.49 -3.32 44.28
N ALA A 125 1.54 -3.61 43.53
CA ALA A 125 2.79 -4.11 44.10
C ALA A 125 3.50 -3.07 44.98
N ARG A 126 3.44 -1.79 44.64
CA ARG A 126 3.95 -0.67 45.48
C ARG A 126 3.15 -0.51 46.75
N GLY A 127 1.82 -0.62 46.70
CA GLY A 127 0.94 -0.53 47.89
C GLY A 127 1.17 -1.68 48.87
N ARG A 128 1.60 -2.84 48.46
CA ARG A 128 1.94 -4.00 49.31
C ARG A 128 3.29 -3.87 49.99
N ARG A 129 4.22 -3.09 49.49
CA ARG A 129 5.56 -2.89 50.05
C ARG A 129 5.62 -1.73 51.06
N GLY A 130 4.53 -1.04 51.28
CA GLY A 130 4.44 0.15 52.14
C GLY A 130 4.23 -0.13 53.63
N TYR A 131 4.58 -1.29 54.12
CA TYR A 131 4.62 -1.61 55.55
C TYR A 131 5.99 -2.12 55.94
#